data_0f1c2779148ad9411eb8e0dc3785ea7c
#
_entry.id   0f1c2779148ad9411eb8e0dc3785ea7c
#
_cell.length_a   1.000
_cell.length_b   1.000
_cell.length_c   1.000
_cell.angle_alpha   90.00
_cell.angle_beta   90.00
_cell.angle_gamma   90.00
#
_symmetry.space_group_name_H-M   'P 1'
#
loop_
_entity.id
_entity.type
_entity.pdbx_description
1 polymer ?
#
loop_
_entity_poly.entity_id
_entity_poly.type
_entity_poly.pdbx_seq_one_letter_code
_entity_poly.pdbx_strand_id
1 'polypeptide(L)'
;MKKIIEVIKKKWLRDTVLTTLLVAILVLAFIALNMWVATIEISNWDFTKEQIYTLSDESKNLMKDIDKDVSIYFVNYTDDDLVINLAKQYHETNEKIQFETMLASERADIAQTYGIEDDATQVIIVRSGEREKILTYYDLYTYDTTSWNTIDISEQKITNAVLDVTSDEKPTIYFLTGHNEYSTSSEMMTIAAYIQNEVMEIADLNLMATDIPEDCQTIIIATPILDFYDTEVEKLTNYINRGGNIIWMQDPSINELELPNAQKILDLYGVSFASGMVMEQDANRMI
;
A
#
# COMPACT_ATOMS: atom_id res chain seq x y z
N MET A 1 -40.90 -63.13 -38.79
CA MET A 1 -39.59 -62.46 -38.91
C MET A 1 -39.66 -61.01 -39.42
N LYS A 2 -40.34 -60.68 -40.52
CA LYS A 2 -40.42 -59.30 -41.04
C LYS A 2 -40.94 -58.23 -39.97
N LYS A 3 -41.99 -58.49 -39.20
CA LYS A 3 -42.54 -57.60 -38.21
C LYS A 3 -41.60 -57.36 -37.04
N ILE A 4 -40.78 -58.32 -36.64
CA ILE A 4 -39.80 -58.16 -35.54
C ILE A 4 -38.64 -57.25 -36.01
N ILE A 5 -38.21 -57.38 -37.23
CA ILE A 5 -37.16 -56.57 -37.84
C ILE A 5 -37.63 -55.11 -38.01
N GLU A 6 -38.90 -54.86 -38.33
CA GLU A 6 -39.49 -53.51 -38.39
C GLU A 6 -39.60 -52.87 -37.00
N VAL A 7 -39.97 -53.61 -35.98
CA VAL A 7 -40.04 -53.11 -34.62
C VAL A 7 -38.66 -52.75 -34.06
N ILE A 8 -37.65 -53.62 -34.34
CA ILE A 8 -36.26 -53.37 -33.95
C ILE A 8 -35.69 -52.14 -34.69
N LYS A 9 -35.92 -52.04 -36.00
CA LYS A 9 -35.52 -50.86 -36.79
C LYS A 9 -36.16 -49.56 -36.27
N LYS A 10 -37.46 -49.61 -35.97
CA LYS A 10 -38.21 -48.46 -35.46
C LYS A 10 -37.73 -48.01 -34.08
N LYS A 11 -37.44 -48.98 -33.19
CA LYS A 11 -36.88 -48.72 -31.87
C LYS A 11 -35.44 -48.13 -31.98
N TRP A 12 -34.59 -48.77 -32.79
CA TRP A 12 -33.24 -48.31 -33.05
C TRP A 12 -33.20 -46.89 -33.65
N LEU A 13 -34.06 -46.59 -34.64
CA LEU A 13 -34.17 -45.27 -35.25
C LEU A 13 -34.60 -44.21 -34.24
N ARG A 14 -35.58 -44.54 -33.38
CA ARG A 14 -36.05 -43.65 -32.35
C ARG A 14 -34.95 -43.35 -31.30
N ASP A 15 -34.26 -44.42 -30.87
CA ASP A 15 -33.20 -44.26 -29.87
C ASP A 15 -32.01 -43.50 -30.43
N THR A 16 -31.65 -43.70 -31.69
CA THR A 16 -30.60 -42.93 -32.40
C THR A 16 -30.99 -41.46 -32.55
N VAL A 17 -32.24 -41.15 -32.95
CA VAL A 17 -32.73 -39.79 -33.09
C VAL A 17 -32.73 -39.08 -31.71
N LEU A 18 -33.21 -39.74 -30.63
CA LEU A 18 -33.20 -39.21 -29.30
C LEU A 18 -31.79 -38.92 -28.81
N THR A 19 -30.84 -39.84 -29.05
CA THR A 19 -29.44 -39.66 -28.64
C THR A 19 -28.79 -38.49 -29.41
N THR A 20 -29.05 -38.40 -30.71
CA THR A 20 -28.52 -37.29 -31.53
C THR A 20 -29.10 -35.95 -31.08
N LEU A 21 -30.40 -35.92 -30.75
CA LEU A 21 -31.05 -34.70 -30.26
C LEU A 21 -30.54 -34.27 -28.89
N LEU A 22 -30.30 -35.25 -28.00
CA LEU A 22 -29.68 -34.98 -26.68
C LEU A 22 -28.27 -34.45 -26.82
N VAL A 23 -27.44 -35.03 -27.69
CA VAL A 23 -26.09 -34.53 -27.98
C VAL A 23 -26.15 -33.12 -28.57
N ALA A 24 -27.07 -32.85 -29.51
CA ALA A 24 -27.24 -31.51 -30.05
C ALA A 24 -27.64 -30.48 -28.99
N ILE A 25 -28.54 -30.85 -28.07
CA ILE A 25 -28.92 -29.99 -26.95
C ILE A 25 -27.75 -29.73 -26.04
N LEU A 26 -26.93 -30.72 -25.69
CA LEU A 26 -25.74 -30.58 -24.87
C LEU A 26 -24.70 -29.66 -25.54
N VAL A 27 -24.48 -29.80 -26.85
CA VAL A 27 -23.58 -28.91 -27.58
C VAL A 27 -24.10 -27.47 -27.59
N LEU A 28 -25.39 -27.29 -27.86
CA LEU A 28 -26.01 -25.95 -27.80
C LEU A 28 -25.94 -25.34 -26.39
N ALA A 29 -26.20 -26.13 -25.37
CA ALA A 29 -26.08 -25.69 -23.96
C ALA A 29 -24.63 -25.31 -23.65
N PHE A 30 -23.66 -26.08 -24.11
CA PHE A 30 -22.23 -25.77 -23.95
C PHE A 30 -21.85 -24.47 -24.67
N ILE A 31 -22.30 -24.27 -25.90
CA ILE A 31 -22.07 -23.02 -26.62
C ILE A 31 -22.74 -21.84 -25.91
N ALA A 32 -23.97 -21.99 -25.50
CA ALA A 32 -24.69 -20.94 -24.76
C ALA A 32 -24.00 -20.60 -23.44
N LEU A 33 -23.51 -21.61 -22.71
CA LEU A 33 -22.74 -21.41 -21.47
C LEU A 33 -21.43 -20.66 -21.75
N ASN A 34 -20.68 -21.05 -22.79
CA ASN A 34 -19.46 -20.34 -23.17
C ASN A 34 -19.74 -18.89 -23.60
N MET A 35 -20.81 -18.66 -24.37
CA MET A 35 -21.22 -17.30 -24.72
C MET A 35 -21.64 -16.50 -23.48
N TRP A 36 -22.33 -17.10 -22.55
CA TRP A 36 -22.73 -16.44 -21.30
C TRP A 36 -21.50 -16.15 -20.41
N VAL A 37 -20.58 -17.12 -20.27
CA VAL A 37 -19.31 -16.92 -19.55
C VAL A 37 -18.46 -15.81 -20.19
N ALA A 38 -18.45 -15.71 -21.53
CA ALA A 38 -17.74 -14.66 -22.24
C ALA A 38 -18.37 -13.26 -22.05
N THR A 39 -19.64 -13.18 -21.62
CA THR A 39 -20.30 -11.89 -21.27
C THR A 39 -20.10 -11.50 -19.80
N ILE A 40 -19.66 -12.43 -18.97
CA ILE A 40 -19.24 -12.15 -17.60
C ILE A 40 -17.78 -11.73 -17.69
N GLU A 41 -17.47 -10.53 -17.30
CA GLU A 41 -16.08 -10.07 -17.12
C GLU A 41 -15.43 -10.83 -15.97
N ILE A 42 -15.04 -12.09 -16.24
CA ILE A 42 -14.33 -12.95 -15.26
C ILE A 42 -12.93 -12.38 -14.98
N SER A 43 -12.46 -11.42 -15.79
CA SER A 43 -11.18 -10.73 -15.59
C SER A 43 -11.05 -10.09 -14.20
N ASN A 44 -12.17 -9.85 -13.51
CA ASN A 44 -12.19 -9.23 -12.18
C ASN A 44 -12.18 -10.25 -11.02
N TRP A 45 -12.10 -11.55 -11.32
CA TRP A 45 -12.03 -12.58 -10.28
C TRP A 45 -10.57 -12.93 -10.01
N ASP A 46 -10.02 -12.32 -8.98
CA ASP A 46 -8.67 -12.63 -8.53
C ASP A 46 -8.68 -13.86 -7.61
N PHE A 47 -8.10 -14.96 -8.12
CA PHE A 47 -7.93 -16.22 -7.38
C PHE A 47 -6.54 -16.35 -6.77
N THR A 48 -5.70 -15.33 -6.88
CA THR A 48 -4.37 -15.34 -6.25
C THR A 48 -4.50 -15.16 -4.75
N LYS A 49 -3.63 -15.80 -4.00
CA LYS A 49 -3.63 -15.72 -2.55
C LYS A 49 -3.34 -14.29 -2.06
N GLU A 50 -2.54 -13.58 -2.80
CA GLU A 50 -2.08 -12.22 -2.53
C GLU A 50 -2.98 -11.13 -3.17
N GLN A 51 -4.03 -11.53 -3.92
CA GLN A 51 -4.95 -10.62 -4.63
C GLN A 51 -4.24 -9.58 -5.53
N ILE A 52 -3.16 -9.99 -6.18
CA ILE A 52 -2.28 -9.11 -6.96
C ILE A 52 -2.94 -8.49 -8.20
N TYR A 53 -4.14 -8.93 -8.56
CA TYR A 53 -4.91 -8.44 -9.71
C TYR A 53 -6.07 -7.54 -9.30
N THR A 54 -6.28 -7.30 -8.01
CA THR A 54 -7.39 -6.47 -7.51
C THR A 54 -6.91 -5.49 -6.47
N LEU A 55 -7.41 -4.26 -6.54
CA LEU A 55 -7.15 -3.27 -5.51
C LEU A 55 -7.69 -3.74 -4.16
N SER A 56 -6.92 -3.52 -3.11
CA SER A 56 -7.35 -3.72 -1.74
C SER A 56 -8.56 -2.84 -1.40
N ASP A 57 -9.34 -3.27 -0.41
CA ASP A 57 -10.47 -2.46 0.06
C ASP A 57 -10.03 -1.12 0.63
N GLU A 58 -8.82 -1.06 1.20
CA GLU A 58 -8.21 0.16 1.71
C GLU A 58 -7.94 1.14 0.57
N SER A 59 -7.21 0.73 -0.47
CA SER A 59 -6.95 1.56 -1.66
C SER A 59 -8.24 2.02 -2.34
N LYS A 60 -9.24 1.12 -2.49
CA LYS A 60 -10.54 1.49 -3.04
C LYS A 60 -11.24 2.58 -2.24
N ASN A 61 -11.22 2.49 -0.93
CA ASN A 61 -11.85 3.49 -0.07
C ASN A 61 -11.13 4.83 -0.16
N LEU A 62 -9.80 4.84 -0.12
CA LEU A 62 -9.00 6.04 -0.29
C LEU A 62 -9.25 6.72 -1.64
N MET A 63 -9.31 5.93 -2.72
CA MET A 63 -9.52 6.48 -4.07
C MET A 63 -10.93 7.04 -4.28
N LYS A 64 -11.97 6.50 -3.64
CA LYS A 64 -13.33 7.05 -3.71
C LYS A 64 -13.43 8.47 -3.19
N ASP A 65 -12.63 8.80 -2.19
CA ASP A 65 -12.66 10.11 -1.52
C ASP A 65 -11.87 11.19 -2.29
N ILE A 66 -11.16 10.82 -3.37
CA ILE A 66 -10.42 11.77 -4.21
C ILE A 66 -11.41 12.66 -4.95
N ASP A 67 -11.32 13.95 -4.72
CA ASP A 67 -12.18 14.97 -5.34
C ASP A 67 -11.51 15.78 -6.46
N LYS A 68 -10.19 15.62 -6.64
CA LYS A 68 -9.37 16.27 -7.67
C LYS A 68 -9.17 15.37 -8.89
N ASP A 69 -8.96 15.99 -10.05
CA ASP A 69 -8.61 15.26 -11.26
C ASP A 69 -7.15 14.79 -11.17
N VAL A 70 -6.94 13.52 -11.46
CA VAL A 70 -5.62 12.88 -11.46
C VAL A 70 -5.36 12.23 -12.81
N SER A 71 -4.17 12.43 -13.35
CA SER A 71 -3.70 11.77 -14.56
C SER A 71 -2.47 10.90 -14.23
N ILE A 72 -2.53 9.63 -14.59
CA ILE A 72 -1.44 8.67 -14.40
C ILE A 72 -0.89 8.30 -15.78
N TYR A 73 0.35 8.65 -16.06
CA TYR A 73 1.02 8.34 -17.30
C TYR A 73 1.97 7.17 -17.09
N PHE A 74 1.73 6.08 -17.81
CA PHE A 74 2.58 4.90 -17.82
C PHE A 74 3.50 4.98 -19.04
N VAL A 75 4.72 5.46 -18.84
CA VAL A 75 5.71 5.67 -19.90
C VAL A 75 6.51 4.38 -20.08
N ASN A 76 6.55 3.88 -21.33
CA ASN A 76 7.18 2.62 -21.73
C ASN A 76 6.59 1.36 -21.06
N TYR A 77 5.33 1.44 -20.66
CA TYR A 77 4.52 0.28 -20.27
C TYR A 77 3.62 -0.15 -21.42
N THR A 78 3.27 -1.42 -21.45
CA THR A 78 2.33 -2.01 -22.42
C THR A 78 1.03 -2.40 -21.74
N ASP A 79 -0.05 -2.53 -22.51
CA ASP A 79 -1.37 -2.91 -21.97
C ASP A 79 -1.40 -4.28 -21.28
N ASP A 80 -0.38 -5.11 -21.52
CA ASP A 80 -0.22 -6.44 -20.91
C ASP A 80 0.51 -6.39 -19.55
N ASP A 81 1.09 -5.25 -19.18
CA ASP A 81 1.77 -5.10 -17.88
C ASP A 81 0.76 -5.14 -16.73
N LEU A 82 1.08 -5.89 -15.66
CA LEU A 82 0.17 -6.08 -14.51
C LEU A 82 -0.26 -4.77 -13.86
N VAL A 83 0.63 -3.80 -13.81
CA VAL A 83 0.36 -2.48 -13.22
C VAL A 83 -0.74 -1.71 -13.97
N ILE A 84 -0.95 -1.98 -15.27
CA ILE A 84 -2.03 -1.37 -16.06
C ILE A 84 -3.39 -1.89 -15.62
N ASN A 85 -3.48 -3.12 -15.11
CA ASN A 85 -4.72 -3.62 -14.54
C ASN A 85 -5.10 -2.88 -13.24
N LEU A 86 -4.12 -2.47 -12.44
CA LEU A 86 -4.36 -1.58 -11.30
C LEU A 86 -4.88 -0.22 -11.78
N ALA A 87 -4.27 0.35 -12.82
CA ALA A 87 -4.71 1.63 -13.38
C ALA A 87 -6.18 1.61 -13.84
N LYS A 88 -6.62 0.53 -14.49
CA LYS A 88 -8.03 0.33 -14.87
C LYS A 88 -8.94 0.34 -13.65
N GLN A 89 -8.55 -0.34 -12.57
CA GLN A 89 -9.36 -0.42 -11.34
C GLN A 89 -9.39 0.91 -10.57
N TYR A 90 -8.32 1.69 -10.60
CA TYR A 90 -8.33 3.07 -10.07
C TYR A 90 -9.37 3.90 -10.82
N HIS A 91 -9.37 3.86 -12.15
CA HIS A 91 -10.36 4.57 -12.97
C HIS A 91 -11.79 4.07 -12.73
N GLU A 92 -12.01 2.75 -12.66
CA GLU A 92 -13.32 2.16 -12.33
C GLU A 92 -13.82 2.57 -10.93
N THR A 93 -12.89 2.75 -9.98
CA THR A 93 -13.22 3.17 -8.62
C THR A 93 -13.59 4.64 -8.55
N ASN A 94 -12.88 5.48 -9.33
CA ASN A 94 -13.11 6.92 -9.41
C ASN A 94 -12.77 7.45 -10.80
N GLU A 95 -13.79 7.89 -11.53
CA GLU A 95 -13.66 8.42 -12.90
C GLU A 95 -12.76 9.67 -13.02
N LYS A 96 -12.44 10.35 -11.91
CA LYS A 96 -11.49 11.46 -11.89
C LYS A 96 -10.03 11.01 -12.01
N ILE A 97 -9.76 9.73 -11.76
CA ILE A 97 -8.43 9.13 -11.95
C ILE A 97 -8.36 8.58 -13.37
N GLN A 98 -7.69 9.31 -14.24
CA GLN A 98 -7.46 8.92 -15.63
C GLN A 98 -6.08 8.31 -15.78
N PHE A 99 -5.90 7.41 -16.73
CA PHE A 99 -4.59 6.86 -17.05
C PHE A 99 -4.36 6.76 -18.55
N GLU A 100 -3.11 6.81 -18.95
CA GLU A 100 -2.66 6.70 -20.34
C GLU A 100 -1.35 5.93 -20.40
N THR A 101 -1.23 4.99 -21.35
CA THR A 101 0.02 4.30 -21.69
C THR A 101 0.66 4.98 -22.89
N MET A 102 1.98 5.18 -22.86
CA MET A 102 2.69 5.82 -23.96
C MET A 102 4.15 5.35 -24.07
N LEU A 103 4.73 5.49 -25.25
CA LEU A 103 6.16 5.31 -25.45
C LEU A 103 6.87 6.68 -25.36
N ALA A 104 8.04 6.70 -24.73
CA ALA A 104 8.87 7.90 -24.63
C ALA A 104 9.29 8.40 -26.02
N SER A 105 9.54 7.50 -26.96
CA SER A 105 9.86 7.81 -28.36
C SER A 105 8.73 8.54 -29.11
N GLU A 106 7.47 8.38 -28.68
CA GLU A 106 6.30 9.03 -29.27
C GLU A 106 5.95 10.38 -28.60
N ARG A 107 6.48 10.62 -27.39
CA ARG A 107 6.20 11.78 -26.54
C ARG A 107 7.49 12.49 -26.13
N ALA A 108 8.11 13.14 -27.11
CA ALA A 108 9.37 13.88 -26.90
C ALA A 108 9.28 14.96 -25.80
N ASP A 109 8.10 15.54 -25.58
CA ASP A 109 7.82 16.48 -24.51
C ASP A 109 7.98 15.85 -23.12
N ILE A 110 7.42 14.65 -22.93
CA ILE A 110 7.53 13.85 -21.71
C ILE A 110 8.96 13.36 -21.53
N ALA A 111 9.53 12.74 -22.58
CA ALA A 111 10.89 12.22 -22.55
C ALA A 111 11.91 13.28 -22.13
N GLN A 112 11.84 14.48 -22.70
CA GLN A 112 12.75 15.57 -22.37
C GLN A 112 12.52 16.12 -20.95
N THR A 113 11.25 16.28 -20.54
CA THR A 113 10.92 16.83 -19.21
C THR A 113 11.41 15.94 -18.08
N TYR A 114 11.30 14.62 -18.25
CA TYR A 114 11.61 13.64 -17.20
C TYR A 114 12.95 12.93 -17.43
N GLY A 115 13.71 13.30 -18.45
CA GLY A 115 15.04 12.72 -18.73
C GLY A 115 14.99 11.25 -19.12
N ILE A 116 13.92 10.82 -19.79
CA ILE A 116 13.76 9.43 -20.26
C ILE A 116 14.45 9.33 -21.62
N GLU A 117 15.59 8.65 -21.66
CA GLU A 117 16.45 8.63 -22.85
C GLU A 117 16.07 7.53 -23.85
N ASP A 118 15.37 6.48 -23.40
CA ASP A 118 15.00 5.32 -24.22
C ASP A 118 13.66 4.69 -23.81
N ASP A 119 13.15 3.77 -24.66
CA ASP A 119 11.92 3.04 -24.40
C ASP A 119 12.12 1.84 -23.43
N ALA A 120 13.32 1.63 -22.90
CA ALA A 120 13.59 0.58 -21.92
C ALA A 120 13.37 1.07 -20.46
N THR A 121 13.41 2.38 -20.24
CA THR A 121 13.21 2.99 -18.92
C THR A 121 11.73 3.16 -18.62
N GLN A 122 11.18 2.32 -17.75
CA GLN A 122 9.78 2.39 -17.32
C GLN A 122 9.62 3.43 -16.20
N VAL A 123 8.65 4.34 -16.37
CA VAL A 123 8.35 5.41 -15.42
C VAL A 123 6.83 5.60 -15.32
N ILE A 124 6.33 5.79 -14.11
CA ILE A 124 4.94 6.19 -13.85
C ILE A 124 4.96 7.63 -13.36
N ILE A 125 4.18 8.49 -14.00
CA ILE A 125 4.04 9.90 -13.63
C ILE A 125 2.61 10.11 -13.17
N VAL A 126 2.42 10.43 -11.89
CA VAL A 126 1.12 10.76 -11.30
C VAL A 126 1.04 12.26 -11.16
N ARG A 127 0.00 12.87 -11.71
CA ARG A 127 -0.17 14.33 -11.72
C ARG A 127 -1.58 14.76 -11.33
N SER A 128 -1.68 15.82 -10.53
CA SER A 128 -2.90 16.54 -10.22
C SER A 128 -2.64 18.04 -10.17
N GLY A 129 -3.17 18.77 -11.15
CA GLY A 129 -2.84 20.20 -11.32
C GLY A 129 -1.36 20.43 -11.58
N GLU A 130 -0.70 21.19 -10.71
CA GLU A 130 0.75 21.49 -10.79
C GLU A 130 1.61 20.50 -9.98
N ARG A 131 0.97 19.62 -9.21
CA ARG A 131 1.70 18.63 -8.39
C ARG A 131 1.92 17.36 -9.19
N GLU A 132 3.11 16.79 -9.01
CA GLU A 132 3.47 15.54 -9.67
C GLU A 132 4.33 14.66 -8.77
N LYS A 133 4.20 13.35 -8.97
CA LYS A 133 5.03 12.32 -8.36
C LYS A 133 5.49 11.36 -9.43
N ILE A 134 6.77 11.04 -9.40
CA ILE A 134 7.40 10.13 -10.35
C ILE A 134 7.75 8.85 -9.60
N LEU A 135 7.37 7.72 -10.17
CA LEU A 135 7.73 6.39 -9.69
C LEU A 135 8.54 5.69 -10.78
N THR A 136 9.68 5.16 -10.42
CA THR A 136 10.50 4.32 -11.29
C THR A 136 10.14 2.85 -11.10
N TYR A 137 10.60 1.99 -11.99
CA TYR A 137 10.44 0.53 -11.83
C TYR A 137 10.91 0.03 -10.45
N TYR A 138 12.00 0.60 -9.93
CA TYR A 138 12.56 0.18 -8.63
C TYR A 138 11.70 0.60 -7.43
N ASP A 139 10.84 1.59 -7.57
CA ASP A 139 9.92 2.03 -6.51
C ASP A 139 8.75 1.06 -6.33
N LEU A 140 8.45 0.25 -7.36
CA LEU A 140 7.31 -0.67 -7.36
C LEU A 140 7.59 -2.01 -6.68
N TYR A 141 8.86 -2.27 -6.34
CA TYR A 141 9.27 -3.54 -5.77
C TYR A 141 10.14 -3.35 -4.54
N THR A 142 9.97 -4.23 -3.57
CA THR A 142 10.85 -4.32 -2.41
C THR A 142 11.35 -5.76 -2.25
N TYR A 143 12.31 -5.98 -1.37
CA TYR A 143 12.87 -7.30 -1.11
C TYR A 143 12.58 -7.73 0.31
N ASP A 144 12.07 -8.94 0.47
CA ASP A 144 12.05 -9.60 1.77
C ASP A 144 13.48 -10.06 2.11
N THR A 145 14.06 -9.45 3.13
CA THR A 145 15.42 -9.73 3.56
C THR A 145 15.59 -11.14 4.14
N THR A 146 14.50 -11.80 4.51
CA THR A 146 14.51 -13.16 5.09
C THR A 146 14.45 -14.23 4.00
N SER A 147 13.56 -14.05 3.01
CA SER A 147 13.35 -15.03 1.93
C SER A 147 14.06 -14.67 0.62
N TRP A 148 14.61 -13.45 0.52
CA TRP A 148 15.20 -12.86 -0.70
C TRP A 148 14.23 -12.81 -1.89
N ASN A 149 12.93 -12.84 -1.62
CA ASN A 149 11.92 -12.72 -2.64
C ASN A 149 11.62 -11.24 -2.92
N THR A 150 11.39 -10.94 -4.19
CA THR A 150 10.85 -9.64 -4.60
C THR A 150 9.37 -9.59 -4.23
N ILE A 151 8.95 -8.53 -3.58
CA ILE A 151 7.56 -8.23 -3.25
C ILE A 151 7.11 -7.08 -4.13
N ASP A 152 6.00 -7.25 -4.82
CA ASP A 152 5.34 -6.18 -5.57
C ASP A 152 4.57 -5.27 -4.60
N ILE A 153 4.89 -3.99 -4.61
CA ILE A 153 4.26 -2.94 -3.82
C ILE A 153 3.69 -1.83 -4.72
N SER A 154 3.43 -2.15 -6.00
CA SER A 154 2.95 -1.20 -6.99
C SER A 154 1.65 -0.52 -6.57
N GLU A 155 0.69 -1.28 -6.03
CA GLU A 155 -0.57 -0.74 -5.52
C GLU A 155 -0.33 0.32 -4.45
N GLN A 156 0.46 0.00 -3.42
CA GLN A 156 0.78 0.92 -2.33
C GLN A 156 1.43 2.19 -2.87
N LYS A 157 2.42 2.05 -3.78
CA LYS A 157 3.16 3.20 -4.31
C LYS A 157 2.31 4.11 -5.19
N ILE A 158 1.46 3.54 -6.05
CA ILE A 158 0.56 4.33 -6.90
C ILE A 158 -0.53 4.99 -6.05
N THR A 159 -1.13 4.27 -5.10
CA THR A 159 -2.10 4.82 -4.14
C THR A 159 -1.51 6.02 -3.41
N ASN A 160 -0.30 5.86 -2.85
CA ASN A 160 0.39 6.94 -2.14
C ASN A 160 0.75 8.11 -3.07
N ALA A 161 1.16 7.84 -4.31
CA ALA A 161 1.43 8.90 -5.27
C ALA A 161 0.16 9.71 -5.61
N VAL A 162 -0.99 9.05 -5.77
CA VAL A 162 -2.29 9.74 -5.97
C VAL A 162 -2.65 10.59 -4.76
N LEU A 163 -2.51 10.07 -3.55
CA LEU A 163 -2.74 10.81 -2.30
C LEU A 163 -1.79 11.99 -2.17
N ASP A 164 -0.50 11.82 -2.50
CA ASP A 164 0.53 12.86 -2.43
C ASP A 164 0.20 14.06 -3.32
N VAL A 165 -0.22 13.82 -4.57
CA VAL A 165 -0.54 14.90 -5.51
C VAL A 165 -1.90 15.54 -5.26
N THR A 166 -2.80 14.87 -4.56
CA THR A 166 -4.16 15.37 -4.28
C THR A 166 -4.31 15.99 -2.89
N SER A 167 -3.48 15.62 -1.92
CA SER A 167 -3.56 16.17 -0.55
C SER A 167 -3.12 17.62 -0.51
N ASP A 168 -3.93 18.49 0.08
CA ASP A 168 -3.55 19.89 0.29
C ASP A 168 -2.62 20.06 1.49
N GLU A 169 -2.77 19.21 2.49
CA GLU A 169 -1.95 19.18 3.70
C GLU A 169 -1.48 17.75 3.95
N LYS A 170 -0.22 17.61 4.32
CA LYS A 170 0.35 16.31 4.72
C LYS A 170 0.37 16.24 6.24
N PRO A 171 -0.08 15.13 6.84
CA PRO A 171 0.08 14.95 8.28
C PRO A 171 1.57 14.96 8.63
N THR A 172 1.92 15.72 9.68
CA THR A 172 3.29 15.82 10.17
C THR A 172 3.48 14.92 11.39
N ILE A 173 4.50 14.06 11.33
CA ILE A 173 4.98 13.26 12.45
C ILE A 173 6.12 14.03 13.11
N TYR A 174 6.00 14.26 14.40
CA TYR A 174 7.01 15.01 15.15
C TYR A 174 7.94 14.05 15.89
N PHE A 175 9.25 14.24 15.70
CA PHE A 175 10.29 13.56 16.48
C PHE A 175 10.72 14.47 17.63
N LEU A 176 10.56 13.97 18.86
CA LEU A 176 10.98 14.72 20.03
C LEU A 176 12.50 14.82 20.08
N THR A 177 12.99 16.00 20.45
CA THR A 177 14.42 16.31 20.57
C THR A 177 14.70 17.14 21.80
N GLY A 178 15.91 17.03 22.36
CA GLY A 178 16.35 17.82 23.52
C GLY A 178 16.87 16.96 24.66
N HIS A 179 16.61 15.64 24.66
CA HIS A 179 16.99 14.70 25.72
C HIS A 179 17.92 13.60 25.20
N ASN A 180 18.72 13.92 24.15
CA ASN A 180 19.64 13.03 23.45
C ASN A 180 18.92 11.80 22.86
N GLU A 181 17.74 12.01 22.33
CA GLU A 181 17.00 11.04 21.53
C GLU A 181 17.77 10.69 20.25
N TYR A 182 17.45 9.56 19.66
CA TYR A 182 17.93 9.19 18.34
C TYR A 182 17.43 10.16 17.27
N SER A 183 18.34 10.58 16.39
CA SER A 183 18.09 11.59 15.38
C SER A 183 17.55 10.99 14.08
N THR A 184 16.62 11.72 13.44
CA THR A 184 16.11 11.42 12.09
C THR A 184 17.20 11.46 11.01
N SER A 185 18.32 12.11 11.28
CA SER A 185 19.47 12.19 10.37
C SER A 185 20.53 11.11 10.60
N SER A 186 20.38 10.27 11.63
CA SER A 186 21.31 9.20 11.97
C SER A 186 20.60 7.87 12.28
N GLU A 187 20.36 7.56 13.56
CA GLU A 187 19.84 6.25 13.98
C GLU A 187 18.44 5.97 13.44
N MET A 188 17.60 7.02 13.31
CA MET A 188 16.22 6.92 12.83
C MET A 188 16.07 7.23 11.33
N MET A 189 17.17 7.39 10.59
CA MET A 189 17.15 7.79 9.17
C MET A 189 16.29 6.86 8.30
N THR A 190 16.36 5.55 8.54
CA THR A 190 15.56 4.58 7.77
C THR A 190 14.08 4.72 8.06
N ILE A 191 13.68 4.87 9.33
CA ILE A 191 12.28 5.04 9.72
C ILE A 191 11.76 6.39 9.19
N ALA A 192 12.56 7.45 9.29
CA ALA A 192 12.23 8.75 8.75
C ALA A 192 11.96 8.70 7.24
N ALA A 193 12.82 7.99 6.48
CA ALA A 193 12.62 7.79 5.05
C ALA A 193 11.35 6.99 4.74
N TYR A 194 11.03 5.95 5.50
CA TYR A 194 9.77 5.20 5.34
C TYR A 194 8.54 6.10 5.59
N ILE A 195 8.54 6.90 6.66
CA ILE A 195 7.44 7.82 6.96
C ILE A 195 7.25 8.82 5.82
N GLN A 196 8.33 9.42 5.31
CA GLN A 196 8.26 10.37 4.19
C GLN A 196 7.76 9.73 2.89
N ASN A 197 8.01 8.44 2.69
CA ASN A 197 7.48 7.70 1.54
C ASN A 197 5.98 7.40 1.64
N GLU A 198 5.36 7.57 2.82
CA GLU A 198 3.95 7.30 3.09
C GLU A 198 3.09 8.59 3.11
N VAL A 199 3.47 9.60 2.32
CA VAL A 199 2.71 10.88 2.19
C VAL A 199 2.62 11.65 3.51
N MET A 200 3.63 11.53 4.38
CA MET A 200 3.73 12.23 5.65
C MET A 200 4.97 13.11 5.67
N GLU A 201 4.90 14.21 6.39
CA GLU A 201 6.06 15.04 6.69
C GLU A 201 6.64 14.66 8.05
N ILE A 202 7.92 14.91 8.23
CA ILE A 202 8.59 14.77 9.52
C ILE A 202 9.14 16.11 9.96
N ALA A 203 9.08 16.38 11.26
CA ALA A 203 9.66 17.58 11.86
C ALA A 203 10.24 17.26 13.23
N ASP A 204 11.31 17.95 13.59
CA ASP A 204 11.86 17.90 14.94
C ASP A 204 11.05 18.80 15.87
N LEU A 205 10.76 18.32 17.09
CA LEU A 205 10.01 19.03 18.11
C LEU A 205 10.84 19.15 19.38
N ASN A 206 11.24 20.37 19.73
CA ASN A 206 11.90 20.65 20.99
C ASN A 206 10.96 21.38 21.95
N LEU A 207 10.47 20.68 22.98
CA LEU A 207 9.48 21.19 23.92
C LEU A 207 10.01 22.25 24.86
N MET A 208 11.34 22.37 25.00
CA MET A 208 11.91 23.50 25.75
C MET A 208 11.81 24.82 24.97
N ALA A 209 11.81 24.74 23.63
CA ALA A 209 11.81 25.90 22.74
C ALA A 209 10.41 26.27 22.24
N THR A 210 9.54 25.27 22.04
CA THR A 210 8.23 25.44 21.39
C THR A 210 7.13 24.67 22.13
N ASP A 211 5.89 25.03 21.84
CA ASP A 211 4.73 24.26 22.25
C ASP A 211 4.42 23.20 21.18
N ILE A 212 3.66 22.17 21.56
CA ILE A 212 3.19 21.14 20.63
C ILE A 212 2.16 21.79 19.70
N PRO A 213 2.34 21.72 18.37
CA PRO A 213 1.37 22.24 17.41
C PRO A 213 -0.03 21.67 17.61
N GLU A 214 -1.07 22.46 17.32
CA GLU A 214 -2.46 22.05 17.56
C GLU A 214 -2.88 20.89 16.65
N ASP A 215 -2.34 20.83 15.43
CA ASP A 215 -2.54 19.81 14.41
C ASP A 215 -1.65 18.57 14.59
N CYS A 216 -0.75 18.58 15.57
CA CYS A 216 0.11 17.44 15.86
C CYS A 216 -0.73 16.23 16.28
N GLN A 217 -0.69 15.17 15.48
CA GLN A 217 -1.41 13.93 15.76
C GLN A 217 -0.53 12.87 16.41
N THR A 218 0.77 12.86 16.11
CA THR A 218 1.69 11.83 16.59
C THR A 218 3.07 12.41 16.90
N ILE A 219 3.57 12.06 18.09
CA ILE A 219 4.93 12.37 18.54
C ILE A 219 5.70 11.06 18.69
N ILE A 220 6.89 10.97 18.10
CA ILE A 220 7.83 9.87 18.29
C ILE A 220 8.88 10.31 19.30
N ILE A 221 9.05 9.52 20.36
CA ILE A 221 10.09 9.68 21.39
C ILE A 221 11.04 8.50 21.26
N ALA A 222 12.24 8.76 20.74
CA ALA A 222 13.19 7.72 20.35
C ALA A 222 14.36 7.63 21.32
N THR A 223 14.25 6.78 22.32
CA THR A 223 15.32 6.46 23.29
C THR A 223 15.90 7.70 23.98
N PRO A 224 15.10 8.48 24.74
CA PRO A 224 15.63 9.59 25.54
C PRO A 224 16.58 9.03 26.62
N ILE A 225 17.73 9.67 26.80
CA ILE A 225 18.71 9.31 27.83
C ILE A 225 18.86 10.38 28.92
N LEU A 226 18.27 11.55 28.71
CA LEU A 226 18.11 12.60 29.71
C LEU A 226 16.62 12.72 30.08
N ASP A 227 16.35 13.07 31.36
CA ASP A 227 14.98 13.18 31.81
C ASP A 227 14.33 14.50 31.35
N PHE A 228 13.01 14.51 31.24
CA PHE A 228 12.20 15.66 30.85
C PHE A 228 12.11 16.70 31.99
N TYR A 229 11.90 17.94 31.60
CA TYR A 229 11.54 18.97 32.59
C TYR A 229 10.05 18.91 32.96
N ASP A 230 9.69 19.37 34.16
CA ASP A 230 8.28 19.34 34.60
C ASP A 230 7.34 20.08 33.63
N THR A 231 7.81 21.17 32.99
CA THR A 231 7.05 21.91 31.98
C THR A 231 6.78 21.09 30.71
N GLU A 232 7.69 20.21 30.33
CA GLU A 232 7.53 19.32 29.19
C GLU A 232 6.59 18.16 29.49
N VAL A 233 6.65 17.65 30.74
CA VAL A 233 5.68 16.68 31.25
C VAL A 233 4.27 17.26 31.18
N GLU A 234 4.09 18.52 31.58
CA GLU A 234 2.79 19.19 31.49
C GLU A 234 2.31 19.31 30.04
N LYS A 235 3.17 19.74 29.11
CA LYS A 235 2.85 19.85 27.69
C LYS A 235 2.44 18.49 27.11
N LEU A 236 3.22 17.42 27.35
CA LEU A 236 2.92 16.06 26.89
C LEU A 236 1.64 15.50 27.53
N THR A 237 1.42 15.75 28.84
CA THR A 237 0.19 15.33 29.52
C THR A 237 -1.04 16.00 28.90
N ASN A 238 -0.97 17.28 28.61
CA ASN A 238 -2.06 18.02 27.97
C ASN A 238 -2.30 17.51 26.52
N TYR A 239 -1.23 17.18 25.80
CA TYR A 239 -1.30 16.61 24.49
C TYR A 239 -2.00 15.23 24.48
N ILE A 240 -1.62 14.34 25.40
CA ILE A 240 -2.24 13.02 25.57
C ILE A 240 -3.73 13.16 25.91
N ASN A 241 -4.05 14.06 26.86
CA ASN A 241 -5.43 14.26 27.31
C ASN A 241 -6.36 14.81 26.22
N ARG A 242 -5.85 15.49 25.20
CA ARG A 242 -6.63 15.94 24.03
C ARG A 242 -6.69 14.89 22.89
N GLY A 243 -6.15 13.68 23.12
CA GLY A 243 -6.18 12.56 22.15
C GLY A 243 -4.95 12.44 21.26
N GLY A 244 -3.85 13.10 21.60
CA GLY A 244 -2.58 12.97 20.88
C GLY A 244 -1.95 11.59 21.07
N ASN A 245 -1.25 11.09 20.05
CA ASN A 245 -0.62 9.79 20.06
C ASN A 245 0.89 9.89 20.31
N ILE A 246 1.42 8.99 21.13
CA ILE A 246 2.86 8.87 21.36
C ILE A 246 3.32 7.47 20.94
N ILE A 247 4.38 7.44 20.13
CA ILE A 247 5.17 6.24 19.89
C ILE A 247 6.45 6.37 20.71
N TRP A 248 6.55 5.57 21.77
CA TRP A 248 7.71 5.55 22.64
C TRP A 248 8.59 4.36 22.31
N MET A 249 9.83 4.61 21.94
CA MET A 249 10.86 3.61 21.73
C MET A 249 11.93 3.78 22.82
N GLN A 250 12.34 2.69 23.43
CA GLN A 250 13.34 2.70 24.49
C GLN A 250 14.30 1.53 24.32
N ASP A 251 15.56 1.83 24.18
CA ASP A 251 16.60 0.81 24.17
C ASP A 251 16.82 0.23 25.56
N PRO A 252 17.17 -1.08 25.65
CA PRO A 252 17.55 -1.67 26.90
C PRO A 252 18.83 -0.99 27.44
N SER A 253 18.80 -0.54 28.67
CA SER A 253 19.97 0.04 29.32
C SER A 253 20.53 -0.90 30.36
N ILE A 254 21.85 -1.13 30.31
CA ILE A 254 22.59 -1.89 31.33
C ILE A 254 22.70 -1.07 32.62
N ASN A 255 22.73 0.25 32.50
CA ASN A 255 22.70 1.17 33.62
C ASN A 255 21.24 1.63 33.85
N GLU A 256 20.82 1.69 35.10
CA GLU A 256 19.52 2.28 35.41
C GLU A 256 19.49 3.74 34.93
N LEU A 257 18.61 4.02 33.97
CA LEU A 257 18.29 5.38 33.57
C LEU A 257 17.32 5.95 34.62
N GLU A 258 17.75 7.00 35.30
CA GLU A 258 16.86 7.74 36.21
C GLU A 258 16.06 8.76 35.39
N LEU A 259 14.87 8.34 34.91
CA LEU A 259 13.96 9.17 34.15
C LEU A 259 12.58 9.32 34.85
N PRO A 260 12.55 9.91 36.04
CA PRO A 260 11.33 9.99 36.84
C PRO A 260 10.23 10.83 36.17
N ASN A 261 10.56 11.83 35.37
CA ASN A 261 9.59 12.63 34.63
C ASN A 261 9.07 11.88 33.38
N ALA A 262 9.94 11.13 32.68
CA ALA A 262 9.50 10.21 31.63
C ALA A 262 8.53 9.18 32.19
N GLN A 263 8.80 8.64 33.39
CA GLN A 263 7.91 7.66 34.03
C GLN A 263 6.53 8.27 34.31
N LYS A 264 6.42 9.55 34.70
CA LYS A 264 5.10 10.21 34.89
C LYS A 264 4.25 10.21 33.63
N ILE A 265 4.88 10.31 32.43
CA ILE A 265 4.19 10.27 31.17
C ILE A 265 3.70 8.83 30.87
N LEU A 266 4.55 7.84 31.11
CA LEU A 266 4.21 6.43 30.92
C LEU A 266 3.13 5.95 31.91
N ASP A 267 3.11 6.48 33.11
CA ASP A 267 2.11 6.18 34.15
C ASP A 267 0.68 6.52 33.67
N LEU A 268 0.51 7.50 32.76
CA LEU A 268 -0.80 7.82 32.17
C LEU A 268 -1.37 6.65 31.37
N TYR A 269 -0.51 5.78 30.87
CA TYR A 269 -0.88 4.57 30.12
C TYR A 269 -0.76 3.29 30.97
N GLY A 270 -0.38 3.40 32.24
CA GLY A 270 -0.16 2.25 33.13
C GLY A 270 1.06 1.42 32.74
N VAL A 271 2.07 2.02 32.10
CA VAL A 271 3.32 1.40 31.65
C VAL A 271 4.47 1.90 32.51
N SER A 272 5.40 1.03 32.86
CA SER A 272 6.61 1.38 33.60
C SER A 272 7.86 0.82 32.97
N PHE A 273 8.96 1.53 33.15
CA PHE A 273 10.28 1.00 32.81
C PHE A 273 10.62 -0.20 33.68
N ALA A 274 11.16 -1.25 33.05
CA ALA A 274 11.79 -2.35 33.77
C ALA A 274 13.30 -2.32 33.48
N SER A 275 14.10 -2.49 34.52
CA SER A 275 15.55 -2.64 34.36
C SER A 275 15.88 -4.03 33.80
N GLY A 276 16.82 -4.09 32.86
CA GLY A 276 17.32 -5.33 32.31
C GLY A 276 17.19 -5.47 30.82
N MET A 277 17.73 -6.56 30.31
CA MET A 277 17.69 -6.91 28.89
C MET A 277 16.98 -8.26 28.73
N VAL A 278 16.02 -8.30 27.82
CA VAL A 278 15.40 -9.56 27.41
C VAL A 278 16.33 -10.26 26.42
N MET A 279 16.78 -11.48 26.76
CA MET A 279 17.62 -12.28 25.89
C MET A 279 16.87 -13.54 25.46
N GLU A 280 16.92 -13.83 24.14
CA GLU A 280 16.45 -15.11 23.63
C GLU A 280 17.41 -16.23 24.09
N GLN A 281 16.88 -17.32 24.63
CA GLN A 281 17.66 -18.47 25.09
C GLN A 281 17.60 -19.64 24.10
N ASP A 282 16.68 -19.63 23.17
CA ASP A 282 16.61 -20.66 22.13
C ASP A 282 17.59 -20.33 21.00
N ALA A 283 18.66 -21.15 20.90
CA ALA A 283 19.67 -20.96 19.87
C ALA A 283 19.15 -21.01 18.43
N ASN A 284 17.97 -21.60 18.19
CA ASN A 284 17.35 -21.63 16.87
C ASN A 284 16.59 -20.33 16.51
N ARG A 285 16.44 -19.42 17.46
CA ARG A 285 15.80 -18.11 17.29
C ARG A 285 16.76 -16.93 17.41
N MET A 286 18.04 -17.22 17.73
CA MET A 286 19.10 -16.20 17.69
C MET A 286 19.47 -15.95 16.22
N ILE A 287 19.35 -14.72 15.77
CA ILE A 287 19.73 -14.25 14.43
C ILE A 287 21.19 -13.81 14.45
#